data_7c9da7b0eda477d14e3ff6357c78a8e8
#
_entry.id   7c9da7b0eda477d14e3ff6357c78a8e8
#
_cell.length_a   1.000
_cell.length_b   1.000
_cell.length_c   1.000
_cell.angle_alpha   90.00
_cell.angle_beta   90.00
_cell.angle_gamma   90.00
#
_symmetry.space_group_name_H-M   'P 1'
#
loop_
_entity.id
_entity.type
_entity.pdbx_description
1 polymer ?
#
loop_
_entity_poly.entity_id
_entity_poly.type
_entity_poly.pdbx_seq_one_letter_code
_entity_poly.pdbx_strand_id
1 'polypeptide(L)'
;MKIIGICGGSGSGKTTLVEAVRAHLSTDIVSVISQDSYYKNHDTLTFEERCELNYDHPNAIDYDLFVSHLNQLKDGESIHSPIYSYSEHLRSDQFTKVFPKPVVLVEGILIFAHAYLRELFTTTI
;
A
#
# COMPACT_ATOMS: atom_id res chain seq x y z
N MET A 1 10.39 -4.15 -14.21
CA MET A 1 9.19 -3.72 -13.45
C MET A 1 9.22 -2.24 -13.21
N LYS A 2 8.10 -1.57 -13.44
CA LYS A 2 7.93 -0.16 -13.10
C LYS A 2 7.06 -0.05 -11.86
N ILE A 3 7.51 0.72 -10.88
CA ILE A 3 6.75 1.00 -9.67
C ILE A 3 6.35 2.46 -9.71
N ILE A 4 5.04 2.71 -9.76
CA ILE A 4 4.47 4.06 -9.90
C ILE A 4 3.77 4.44 -8.62
N GLY A 5 4.23 5.52 -7.99
CA GLY A 5 3.62 6.06 -6.79
C GLY A 5 2.57 7.10 -7.12
N ILE A 6 1.37 6.94 -6.58
CA ILE A 6 0.26 7.88 -6.72
C ILE A 6 -0.12 8.39 -5.34
N CYS A 7 0.17 9.66 -5.07
CA CYS A 7 -0.15 10.29 -3.79
C CYS A 7 -1.46 11.05 -3.87
N GLY A 8 -2.31 10.88 -2.88
CA GLY A 8 -3.55 11.64 -2.77
C GLY A 8 -4.50 11.02 -1.75
N GLY A 9 -5.28 11.87 -1.11
CA GLY A 9 -6.31 11.45 -0.18
C GLY A 9 -7.60 11.05 -0.87
N SER A 10 -8.55 10.56 -0.10
CA SER A 10 -9.90 10.29 -0.58
C SER A 10 -10.50 11.55 -1.18
N GLY A 11 -11.16 11.45 -2.31
CA GLY A 11 -11.79 12.58 -2.97
C GLY A 11 -10.86 13.43 -3.83
N SER A 12 -9.57 13.11 -3.92
CA SER A 12 -8.60 13.83 -4.77
C SER A 12 -8.58 13.37 -6.22
N GLY A 13 -9.44 12.44 -6.60
CA GLY A 13 -9.42 11.82 -7.92
C GLY A 13 -8.47 10.63 -8.06
N LYS A 14 -7.79 10.26 -7.00
CA LYS A 14 -6.84 9.14 -7.00
C LYS A 14 -7.48 7.83 -7.43
N THR A 15 -8.66 7.51 -6.91
CA THR A 15 -9.40 6.30 -7.29
C THR A 15 -9.75 6.30 -8.77
N THR A 16 -10.19 7.44 -9.30
CA THR A 16 -10.50 7.59 -10.73
C THR A 16 -9.26 7.37 -11.58
N LEU A 17 -8.11 7.91 -11.16
CA LEU A 17 -6.85 7.72 -11.87
C LEU A 17 -6.43 6.25 -11.89
N VAL A 18 -6.50 5.56 -10.76
CA VAL A 18 -6.16 4.14 -10.64
C VAL A 18 -7.06 3.31 -11.56
N GLU A 19 -8.36 3.57 -11.56
CA GLU A 19 -9.32 2.86 -12.41
C GLU A 19 -9.06 3.14 -13.90
N ALA A 20 -8.70 4.37 -14.27
CA ALA A 20 -8.36 4.70 -15.64
C ALA A 20 -7.12 3.95 -16.12
N VAL A 21 -6.09 3.86 -15.28
CA VAL A 21 -4.87 3.11 -15.61
C VAL A 21 -5.19 1.62 -15.77
N ARG A 22 -5.99 1.06 -14.88
CA ARG A 22 -6.42 -0.36 -14.96
C ARG A 22 -7.25 -0.63 -16.21
N ALA A 23 -8.05 0.34 -16.66
CA ALA A 23 -8.84 0.18 -17.87
C ALA A 23 -8.00 0.17 -19.15
N HIS A 24 -6.90 0.92 -19.15
CA HIS A 24 -5.98 0.96 -20.30
C HIS A 24 -4.98 -0.19 -20.32
N LEU A 25 -4.59 -0.70 -19.14
CA LEU A 25 -3.66 -1.82 -19.01
C LEU A 25 -4.44 -3.03 -18.52
N SER A 26 -4.21 -4.20 -19.12
CA SER A 26 -4.88 -5.40 -18.66
C SER A 26 -4.47 -5.74 -17.22
N THR A 27 -5.33 -6.47 -16.51
CA THR A 27 -5.04 -6.93 -15.15
C THR A 27 -3.81 -7.85 -15.09
N ASP A 28 -3.40 -8.41 -16.24
CA ASP A 28 -2.18 -9.23 -16.34
C ASP A 28 -0.91 -8.38 -16.32
N ILE A 29 -1.01 -7.07 -16.51
CA ILE A 29 0.13 -6.15 -16.59
C ILE A 29 0.28 -5.34 -15.31
N VAL A 30 -0.80 -5.08 -14.58
CA VAL A 30 -0.83 -4.16 -13.44
C VAL A 30 -1.22 -4.85 -12.15
N SER A 31 -0.41 -4.66 -11.11
CA SER A 31 -0.79 -4.94 -9.72
C SER A 31 -0.96 -3.62 -8.98
N VAL A 32 -1.92 -3.55 -8.06
CA VAL A 32 -2.17 -2.35 -7.24
C VAL A 32 -1.93 -2.69 -5.78
N ILE A 33 -1.15 -1.85 -5.10
CA ILE A 33 -0.89 -1.96 -3.67
C ILE A 33 -1.31 -0.65 -3.01
N SER A 34 -2.14 -0.77 -1.98
CA SER A 34 -2.61 0.38 -1.20
C SER A 34 -1.81 0.50 0.09
N GLN A 35 -1.33 1.70 0.38
CA GLN A 35 -0.72 2.04 1.65
C GLN A 35 -1.63 1.70 2.83
N ASP A 36 -2.95 1.86 2.66
CA ASP A 36 -3.92 1.62 3.74
C ASP A 36 -3.94 0.18 4.22
N SER A 37 -3.39 -0.75 3.45
CA SER A 37 -3.23 -2.15 3.87
C SER A 37 -2.06 -2.34 4.84
N TYR A 38 -1.17 -1.36 4.95
CA TYR A 38 0.11 -1.48 5.67
C TYR A 38 0.15 -0.70 6.98
N TYR A 39 -0.98 -0.44 7.62
CA TYR A 39 -0.97 0.08 8.98
C TYR A 39 -0.32 -0.93 9.92
N LYS A 40 0.42 -0.43 10.90
CA LYS A 40 1.04 -1.27 11.92
C LYS A 40 -0.01 -2.09 12.64
N ASN A 41 0.34 -3.35 12.98
CA ASN A 41 -0.56 -4.21 13.72
C ASN A 41 -0.41 -3.93 15.22
N HIS A 42 -1.40 -3.30 15.82
CA HIS A 42 -1.43 -2.95 17.25
C HIS A 42 -2.26 -3.96 18.03
N ASP A 43 -1.98 -5.24 17.87
CA ASP A 43 -2.72 -6.34 18.50
C ASP A 43 -2.53 -6.42 20.01
N THR A 44 -1.48 -5.75 20.54
CA THR A 44 -1.24 -5.67 21.99
C THR A 44 -2.02 -4.56 22.68
N LEU A 45 -2.63 -3.66 21.90
CA LEU A 45 -3.45 -2.56 22.41
C LEU A 45 -4.92 -2.95 22.48
N THR A 46 -5.66 -2.34 23.41
CA THR A 46 -7.13 -2.48 23.43
C THR A 46 -7.75 -1.75 22.23
N PHE A 47 -9.00 -2.08 21.92
CA PHE A 47 -9.73 -1.38 20.84
C PHE A 47 -9.80 0.13 21.10
N GLU A 48 -10.05 0.53 22.35
CA GLU A 48 -10.13 1.94 22.72
C GLU A 48 -8.80 2.66 22.53
N GLU A 49 -7.70 2.01 22.90
CA GLU A 49 -6.36 2.55 22.66
C GLU A 49 -6.06 2.68 21.17
N ARG A 50 -6.47 1.69 20.37
CA ARG A 50 -6.29 1.76 18.91
C ARG A 50 -7.08 2.89 18.27
N CYS A 51 -8.29 3.18 18.78
CA CYS A 51 -9.11 4.28 18.26
C CYS A 51 -8.47 5.66 18.48
N GLU A 52 -7.59 5.79 19.45
CA GLU A 52 -6.92 7.05 19.78
C GLU A 52 -5.68 7.32 18.95
N LEU A 53 -5.22 6.34 18.15
CA LEU A 53 -4.02 6.48 17.31
C LEU A 53 -4.29 7.41 16.12
N ASN A 54 -3.25 8.15 15.73
CA ASN A 54 -3.31 9.01 14.55
C ASN A 54 -2.88 8.23 13.31
N TYR A 55 -3.86 7.72 12.55
CA TYR A 55 -3.62 6.93 11.34
C TYR A 55 -3.19 7.77 10.13
N ASP A 56 -3.23 9.09 10.23
CA ASP A 56 -2.74 10.00 9.19
C ASP A 56 -1.25 10.36 9.37
N HIS A 57 -0.63 9.88 10.44
CA HIS A 57 0.78 10.13 10.71
C HIS A 57 1.67 9.03 10.09
N PRO A 58 2.85 9.38 9.52
CA PRO A 58 3.75 8.36 8.95
C PRO A 58 4.10 7.21 9.91
N ASN A 59 4.16 7.47 11.21
CA ASN A 59 4.45 6.44 12.20
C ASN A 59 3.37 5.34 12.28
N ALA A 60 2.18 5.56 11.72
CA ALA A 60 1.13 4.57 11.68
C ALA A 60 1.38 3.47 10.65
N ILE A 61 2.29 3.71 9.69
CA ILE A 61 2.55 2.81 8.57
C ILE A 61 3.74 1.90 8.88
N ASP A 62 3.58 0.62 8.57
CA ASP A 62 4.66 -0.38 8.63
C ASP A 62 5.49 -0.30 7.35
N TYR A 63 6.36 0.71 7.26
CA TYR A 63 7.19 0.92 6.09
C TYR A 63 8.20 -0.20 5.86
N ASP A 64 8.69 -0.84 6.92
CA ASP A 64 9.64 -1.95 6.79
C ASP A 64 9.01 -3.11 6.01
N LEU A 65 7.78 -3.46 6.35
CA LEU A 65 7.04 -4.50 5.62
C LEU A 65 6.71 -4.05 4.20
N PHE A 66 6.28 -2.80 4.03
CA PHE A 66 5.92 -2.23 2.74
C PHE A 66 7.10 -2.27 1.77
N VAL A 67 8.25 -1.75 2.21
CA VAL A 67 9.48 -1.75 1.40
C VAL A 67 9.94 -3.18 1.09
N SER A 68 9.89 -4.07 2.07
CA SER A 68 10.24 -5.48 1.89
C SER A 68 9.37 -6.14 0.82
N HIS A 69 8.06 -5.91 0.84
CA HIS A 69 7.14 -6.45 -0.16
C HIS A 69 7.42 -5.91 -1.56
N LEU A 70 7.68 -4.60 -1.69
CA LEU A 70 8.02 -4.02 -3.00
C LEU A 70 9.31 -4.59 -3.55
N ASN A 71 10.33 -4.79 -2.70
CA ASN A 71 11.57 -5.42 -3.12
C ASN A 71 11.38 -6.87 -3.55
N GLN A 72 10.53 -7.63 -2.85
CA GLN A 72 10.19 -8.99 -3.27
C GLN A 72 9.55 -9.02 -4.64
N LEU A 73 8.61 -8.11 -4.90
CA LEU A 73 7.98 -8.01 -6.22
C LEU A 73 9.00 -7.66 -7.31
N LYS A 74 9.94 -6.76 -7.03
CA LYS A 74 11.03 -6.42 -7.97
C LYS A 74 11.91 -7.62 -8.28
N ASP A 75 12.11 -8.51 -7.32
CA ASP A 75 12.90 -9.72 -7.48
C ASP A 75 12.13 -10.86 -8.15
N GLY A 76 10.89 -10.62 -8.56
CA GLY A 76 10.05 -11.61 -9.21
C GLY A 76 9.29 -12.53 -8.28
N GLU A 77 9.21 -12.19 -6.99
CA GLU A 77 8.50 -12.98 -5.99
C GLU A 77 7.11 -12.40 -5.72
N SER A 78 6.12 -13.29 -5.56
CA SER A 78 4.80 -12.85 -5.10
C SER A 78 4.84 -12.54 -3.60
N ILE A 79 3.90 -11.71 -3.15
CA ILE A 79 3.76 -11.33 -1.75
C ILE A 79 2.37 -11.64 -1.23
N HIS A 80 2.26 -11.73 0.10
CA HIS A 80 0.97 -11.81 0.79
C HIS A 80 0.71 -10.44 1.43
N SER A 81 -0.01 -9.57 0.71
CA SER A 81 -0.35 -8.25 1.21
C SER A 81 -1.34 -8.35 2.37
N PRO A 82 -1.10 -7.66 3.49
CA PRO A 82 -2.04 -7.70 4.60
C PRO A 82 -3.38 -7.09 4.23
N ILE A 83 -4.43 -7.53 4.89
CA ILE A 83 -5.76 -6.93 4.81
C ILE A 83 -6.05 -6.30 6.16
N TYR A 84 -6.29 -4.99 6.16
CA TYR A 84 -6.53 -4.24 7.38
C TYR A 84 -8.03 -4.10 7.64
N SER A 85 -8.44 -4.36 8.88
CA SER A 85 -9.83 -4.16 9.31
C SER A 85 -10.01 -2.76 9.89
N TYR A 86 -10.74 -1.90 9.18
CA TYR A 86 -10.99 -0.53 9.63
C TYR A 86 -11.95 -0.47 10.82
N SER A 87 -12.86 -1.43 10.92
CA SER A 87 -13.81 -1.48 12.04
C SER A 87 -13.14 -1.86 13.36
N GLU A 88 -12.10 -2.67 13.31
CA GLU A 88 -11.39 -3.15 14.49
C GLU A 88 -10.06 -2.43 14.72
N HIS A 89 -9.62 -1.61 13.76
CA HIS A 89 -8.28 -0.99 13.76
C HIS A 89 -7.18 -2.00 13.98
N LEU A 90 -7.29 -3.15 13.29
CA LEU A 90 -6.36 -4.26 13.37
C LEU A 90 -6.11 -4.84 11.99
N ARG A 91 -4.92 -5.45 11.83
CA ARG A 91 -4.63 -6.28 10.68
C ARG A 91 -5.45 -7.58 10.80
N SER A 92 -6.12 -7.98 9.72
CA SER A 92 -6.90 -9.23 9.71
C SER A 92 -5.97 -10.44 9.58
N ASP A 93 -6.52 -11.65 9.79
CA ASP A 93 -5.79 -12.90 9.61
C ASP A 93 -5.66 -13.32 8.14
N GLN A 94 -6.30 -12.58 7.25
CA GLN A 94 -6.33 -12.91 5.82
C GLN A 94 -5.32 -12.06 5.05
N PHE A 95 -4.96 -12.55 3.85
CA PHE A 95 -4.01 -11.90 2.97
C PHE A 95 -4.56 -11.84 1.56
N THR A 96 -4.10 -10.85 0.80
CA THR A 96 -4.29 -10.81 -0.66
C THR A 96 -2.97 -11.17 -1.31
N LYS A 97 -2.95 -12.20 -2.16
CA LYS A 97 -1.74 -12.55 -2.90
C LYS A 97 -1.57 -11.59 -4.07
N VAL A 98 -0.42 -10.95 -4.13
CA VAL A 98 -0.05 -10.01 -5.20
C VAL A 98 1.10 -10.61 -5.98
N PHE A 99 0.94 -10.71 -7.31
CA PHE A 99 1.95 -11.27 -8.18
C PHE A 99 2.84 -10.17 -8.75
N PRO A 100 4.15 -10.47 -9.01
CA PRO A 100 5.02 -9.54 -9.70
C PRO A 100 4.55 -9.37 -11.15
N LYS A 101 4.24 -8.14 -11.53
CA LYS A 101 3.77 -7.78 -12.87
C LYS A 101 4.62 -6.65 -13.41
N PRO A 102 4.59 -6.39 -14.73
CA PRO A 102 5.41 -5.33 -15.33
C PRO A 102 5.19 -3.96 -14.71
N VAL A 103 3.99 -3.67 -14.21
CA VAL A 103 3.66 -2.40 -13.56
C VAL A 103 3.04 -2.67 -12.19
N VAL A 104 3.53 -1.96 -11.18
CA VAL A 104 2.96 -1.96 -9.83
C VAL A 104 2.58 -0.53 -9.49
N LEU A 105 1.29 -0.31 -9.23
CA LEU A 105 0.78 0.97 -8.75
C LEU A 105 0.75 0.95 -7.23
N VAL A 106 1.38 1.94 -6.62
CA VAL A 106 1.38 2.13 -5.16
C VAL A 106 0.65 3.43 -4.87
N GLU A 107 -0.43 3.37 -4.11
CA GLU A 107 -1.27 4.52 -3.86
C GLU A 107 -1.43 4.78 -2.35
N GLY A 108 -1.57 6.05 -1.97
CA GLY A 108 -1.79 6.46 -0.59
C GLY A 108 -1.36 7.88 -0.32
N ILE A 109 -1.78 8.41 0.83
CA ILE A 109 -1.47 9.79 1.22
C ILE A 109 -0.07 9.94 1.81
N LEU A 110 0.53 8.86 2.33
CA LEU A 110 1.81 8.88 3.04
C LEU A 110 2.93 8.13 2.31
N ILE A 111 2.74 7.79 1.04
CA ILE A 111 3.72 6.97 0.30
C ILE A 111 5.04 7.70 0.07
N PHE A 112 5.08 9.03 0.11
CA PHE A 112 6.30 9.81 -0.08
C PHE A 112 6.97 10.22 1.23
N ALA A 113 6.42 9.83 2.38
CA ALA A 113 6.96 10.22 3.68
C ALA A 113 8.21 9.43 4.08
N HIS A 114 8.50 8.30 3.43
CA HIS A 114 9.63 7.44 3.75
C HIS A 114 10.66 7.44 2.62
N ALA A 115 11.92 7.72 2.94
CA ALA A 115 12.97 7.90 1.93
C ALA A 115 13.22 6.64 1.10
N TYR A 116 13.31 5.47 1.73
CA TYR A 116 13.55 4.21 1.01
C TYR A 116 12.38 3.84 0.12
N LEU A 117 11.16 4.12 0.56
CA LEU A 117 9.98 3.87 -0.26
C LEU A 117 9.99 4.77 -1.51
N ARG A 118 10.33 6.05 -1.34
CA ARG A 118 10.43 6.98 -2.48
C ARG A 118 11.45 6.53 -3.52
N GLU A 119 12.56 5.97 -3.08
CA GLU A 119 13.62 5.50 -3.98
C GLU A 119 13.19 4.32 -4.85
N LEU A 120 12.16 3.57 -4.44
CA LEU A 120 11.65 2.44 -5.19
C LEU A 120 10.76 2.86 -6.36
N PHE A 121 10.23 4.08 -6.35
CA PHE A 121 9.35 4.53 -7.41
C PHE A 121 10.11 4.87 -8.68
N THR A 122 9.71 4.27 -9.80
CA THR A 122 10.24 4.61 -11.12
C THR A 122 9.65 5.94 -11.60
N THR A 123 8.38 6.18 -11.27
CA THR A 123 7.63 7.38 -11.64
C THR A 123 6.67 7.72 -10.51
N THR A 124 6.40 9.02 -10.32
CA THR A 124 5.44 9.49 -9.30
C THR A 124 4.38 10.38 -9.95
N ILE A 125 3.19 10.30 -9.41
CA ILE A 125 2.05 11.12 -9.82
C ILE A 125 1.43 11.78 -8.59
#